data_60d7b434a5374dfd7f13576dbfd700a9
#
_entry.id   60d7b434a5374dfd7f13576dbfd700a9
#
_cell.length_a   1.000
_cell.length_b   1.000
_cell.length_c   1.000
_cell.angle_alpha   90.00
_cell.angle_beta   90.00
_cell.angle_gamma   90.00
#
_symmetry.space_group_name_H-M   'P 1'
#
loop_
_entity.id
_entity.type
_entity.pdbx_description
1 polymer ?
#
loop_
_entity_poly.entity_id
_entity_poly.type
_entity_poly.pdbx_seq_one_letter_code
_entity_poly.pdbx_strand_id
1 'polypeptide(L)'
;MLLEIARMLSDDVRALGVFEYITLRAVLACATALLIGLVAGPRVIRKLTEMKIGQAVRSYGPETHLVKTGTPTMGGVLILISIAISTLLWADWTNRFVWVVLLVTFGFGWIGWMDDYRKVVYRDPEGMPARQKFFWQATIGIVAAVYLAFAVSAPANTELWPLFKAWVGSGFTMPLPTRADLIVPFFKSVSYPLGVLGFVALTWAVIVGTSNAVNLTDGLDGLAIMPTVMVGSALGIFAYVVGRVDYSKYLLFPYIPGASELMVLCAAIGGAGLAFLWFNAYPAQVFMGDVGALALGGALGTIAVIVRQEIVLFIMGGVFVVETLSVMMQVTWFKYTKRRYGTGRRIFRMAPLHHHFEVGGWKETQVVVRFWIISMMLVLIGLSTLKLR
;
A
#
# COMPACT_ATOMS: atom_id res chain seq x y z
N MET A 1 -8.37 -7.76 -19.61
CA MET A 1 -9.54 -8.19 -20.40
C MET A 1 -9.73 -7.32 -21.63
N LEU A 2 -9.97 -6.01 -21.52
CA LEU A 2 -10.19 -5.12 -22.67
C LEU A 2 -8.96 -5.04 -23.56
N LEU A 3 -7.74 -5.09 -22.99
CA LEU A 3 -6.49 -5.15 -23.76
C LEU A 3 -6.44 -6.39 -24.66
N GLU A 4 -6.81 -7.57 -24.17
CA GLU A 4 -6.80 -8.81 -24.97
C GLU A 4 -7.85 -8.75 -26.09
N ILE A 5 -9.04 -8.24 -25.78
CA ILE A 5 -10.07 -8.01 -26.81
C ILE A 5 -9.58 -7.01 -27.87
N ALA A 6 -8.95 -5.93 -27.43
CA ALA A 6 -8.39 -4.94 -28.35
C ALA A 6 -7.29 -5.53 -29.25
N ARG A 7 -6.41 -6.37 -28.70
CA ARG A 7 -5.38 -7.09 -29.47
C ARG A 7 -5.99 -8.04 -30.49
N MET A 8 -7.04 -8.79 -30.12
CA MET A 8 -7.73 -9.72 -31.05
C MET A 8 -8.43 -8.99 -32.21
N LEU A 9 -8.91 -7.77 -31.96
CA LEU A 9 -9.66 -6.98 -32.94
C LEU A 9 -8.80 -5.91 -33.65
N SER A 10 -7.55 -5.73 -33.25
CA SER A 10 -6.66 -4.68 -33.81
C SER A 10 -6.31 -4.90 -35.28
N ASP A 11 -6.32 -6.15 -35.76
CA ASP A 11 -6.09 -6.49 -37.18
C ASP A 11 -7.25 -5.98 -38.03
N ASP A 12 -8.49 -6.00 -37.50
CA ASP A 12 -9.67 -5.52 -38.23
C ASP A 12 -9.90 -4.01 -38.02
N VAL A 13 -9.62 -3.51 -36.82
CA VAL A 13 -9.85 -2.12 -36.41
C VAL A 13 -8.57 -1.50 -35.84
N ARG A 14 -7.76 -0.87 -36.68
CA ARG A 14 -6.46 -0.26 -36.31
C ARG A 14 -6.55 0.72 -35.14
N ALA A 15 -7.70 1.40 -34.97
CA ALA A 15 -7.89 2.33 -33.86
C ALA A 15 -7.78 1.65 -32.47
N LEU A 16 -8.04 0.34 -32.36
CA LEU A 16 -7.92 -0.40 -31.12
C LEU A 16 -6.47 -0.60 -30.66
N GLY A 17 -5.48 -0.44 -31.55
CA GLY A 17 -4.06 -0.46 -31.18
C GLY A 17 -3.66 0.63 -30.17
N VAL A 18 -4.49 1.66 -29.98
CA VAL A 18 -4.28 2.70 -28.96
C VAL A 18 -4.27 2.13 -27.54
N PHE A 19 -4.97 1.02 -27.29
CA PHE A 19 -5.02 0.36 -25.97
C PHE A 19 -3.72 -0.39 -25.61
N GLU A 20 -2.77 -0.52 -26.52
CA GLU A 20 -1.43 -1.01 -26.18
C GLU A 20 -0.60 0.01 -25.39
N TYR A 21 -0.94 1.30 -25.49
CA TYR A 21 -0.25 2.33 -24.71
C TYR A 21 -0.59 2.23 -23.22
N ILE A 22 0.41 1.91 -22.40
CA ILE A 22 0.28 1.77 -20.94
C ILE A 22 -0.26 3.07 -20.32
N THR A 23 0.20 4.22 -20.80
CA THR A 23 -0.23 5.54 -20.29
C THR A 23 -1.72 5.78 -20.48
N LEU A 24 -2.28 5.44 -21.65
CA LEU A 24 -3.72 5.52 -21.87
C LEU A 24 -4.47 4.58 -20.95
N ARG A 25 -4.03 3.32 -20.83
CA ARG A 25 -4.67 2.34 -19.93
C ARG A 25 -4.60 2.78 -18.46
N ALA A 26 -3.52 3.42 -18.05
CA ALA A 26 -3.40 3.97 -16.70
C ALA A 26 -4.44 5.09 -16.46
N VAL A 27 -4.61 6.02 -17.41
CA VAL A 27 -5.65 7.07 -17.32
C VAL A 27 -7.05 6.46 -17.27
N LEU A 28 -7.34 5.49 -18.13
CA LEU A 28 -8.63 4.79 -18.16
C LEU A 28 -8.86 3.97 -16.88
N ALA A 29 -7.83 3.34 -16.34
CA ALA A 29 -7.91 2.62 -15.07
C ALA A 29 -8.22 3.56 -13.89
N CYS A 30 -7.57 4.71 -13.83
CA CYS A 30 -7.86 5.74 -12.83
C CYS A 30 -9.31 6.23 -12.95
N ALA A 31 -9.73 6.62 -14.16
CA ALA A 31 -11.08 7.10 -14.40
C ALA A 31 -12.15 6.03 -14.09
N THR A 32 -11.91 4.77 -14.47
CA THR A 32 -12.81 3.66 -14.19
C THR A 32 -12.93 3.41 -12.69
N ALA A 33 -11.81 3.36 -11.96
CA ALA A 33 -11.82 3.15 -10.52
C ALA A 33 -12.52 4.30 -9.77
N LEU A 34 -12.26 5.55 -10.20
CA LEU A 34 -12.92 6.74 -9.68
C LEU A 34 -14.44 6.67 -9.92
N LEU A 35 -14.86 6.37 -11.13
CA LEU A 35 -16.27 6.28 -11.49
C LEU A 35 -16.99 5.17 -10.70
N ILE A 36 -16.40 3.98 -10.63
CA ILE A 36 -16.95 2.87 -9.84
C ILE A 36 -17.13 3.29 -8.38
N GLY A 37 -16.10 3.88 -7.79
CA GLY A 37 -16.13 4.31 -6.39
C GLY A 37 -17.22 5.37 -6.15
N LEU A 38 -17.35 6.38 -7.00
CA LEU A 38 -18.37 7.43 -6.86
C LEU A 38 -19.80 6.90 -7.07
N VAL A 39 -20.02 6.04 -8.06
CA VAL A 39 -21.36 5.49 -8.36
C VAL A 39 -21.80 4.43 -7.36
N ALA A 40 -20.88 3.54 -6.95
CA ALA A 40 -21.18 2.48 -5.98
C ALA A 40 -21.16 2.99 -4.54
N GLY A 41 -20.38 4.03 -4.23
CA GLY A 41 -20.18 4.57 -2.88
C GLY A 41 -21.46 4.79 -2.08
N PRO A 42 -22.45 5.56 -2.57
CA PRO A 42 -23.67 5.82 -1.82
C PRO A 42 -24.46 4.55 -1.49
N ARG A 43 -24.44 3.54 -2.38
CA ARG A 43 -25.11 2.25 -2.15
C ARG A 43 -24.38 1.43 -1.10
N VAL A 44 -23.04 1.37 -1.19
CA VAL A 44 -22.20 0.64 -0.24
C VAL A 44 -22.32 1.26 1.16
N ILE A 45 -22.20 2.59 1.28
CA ILE A 45 -22.31 3.31 2.55
C ILE A 45 -23.67 3.03 3.20
N ARG A 46 -24.76 3.17 2.43
CA ARG A 46 -26.11 2.88 2.93
C ARG A 46 -26.23 1.45 3.45
N LYS A 47 -25.72 0.46 2.70
CA LYS A 47 -25.76 -0.94 3.10
C LYS A 47 -24.95 -1.20 4.38
N LEU A 48 -23.77 -0.59 4.52
CA LEU A 48 -22.96 -0.67 5.73
C LEU A 48 -23.68 -0.06 6.94
N THR A 49 -24.36 1.09 6.74
CA THR A 49 -25.16 1.75 7.78
C THR A 49 -26.36 0.90 8.20
N GLU A 50 -27.10 0.32 7.25
CA GLU A 50 -28.24 -0.57 7.51
C GLU A 50 -27.84 -1.83 8.31
N MET A 51 -26.65 -2.36 8.02
CA MET A 51 -26.07 -3.49 8.74
C MET A 51 -25.56 -3.11 10.14
N LYS A 52 -25.69 -1.83 10.56
CA LYS A 52 -25.17 -1.27 11.81
C LYS A 52 -23.67 -1.55 12.00
N ILE A 53 -22.93 -1.52 10.92
CA ILE A 53 -21.46 -1.70 10.87
C ILE A 53 -20.81 -0.37 11.30
N GLY A 54 -21.14 0.11 12.49
CA GLY A 54 -20.55 1.31 13.08
C GLY A 54 -19.41 0.96 14.02
N GLN A 55 -18.37 1.77 14.00
CA GLN A 55 -17.25 1.59 14.92
C GLN A 55 -17.68 1.94 16.34
N ALA A 56 -17.44 1.04 17.29
CA ALA A 56 -17.53 1.35 18.70
C ALA A 56 -16.42 2.34 19.07
N VAL A 57 -16.78 3.58 19.38
CA VAL A 57 -15.80 4.60 19.79
C VAL A 57 -15.19 4.18 21.12
N ARG A 58 -13.86 4.07 21.18
CA ARG A 58 -13.13 3.71 22.40
C ARG A 58 -13.27 4.84 23.42
N SER A 59 -13.61 4.52 24.65
CA SER A 59 -13.85 5.47 25.75
C SER A 59 -12.64 6.31 26.17
N TYR A 60 -11.44 6.00 25.69
CA TYR A 60 -10.19 6.71 26.00
C TYR A 60 -9.61 7.50 24.82
N GLY A 61 -10.39 7.70 23.74
CA GLY A 61 -10.04 8.58 22.60
C GLY A 61 -10.32 10.05 22.91
N PRO A 62 -9.90 10.98 22.03
CA PRO A 62 -10.29 12.39 22.10
C PRO A 62 -11.82 12.54 22.11
N GLU A 63 -12.34 13.49 22.89
CA GLU A 63 -13.80 13.74 23.00
C GLU A 63 -14.45 14.09 21.65
N THR A 64 -13.69 14.67 20.73
CA THR A 64 -14.09 14.97 19.36
C THR A 64 -14.55 13.73 18.57
N HIS A 65 -14.08 12.55 18.94
CA HIS A 65 -14.44 11.29 18.29
C HIS A 65 -15.82 10.76 18.70
N LEU A 66 -16.38 11.25 19.82
CA LEU A 66 -17.73 10.85 20.26
C LEU A 66 -18.82 11.29 19.28
N VAL A 67 -18.62 12.40 18.58
CA VAL A 67 -19.53 12.92 17.56
C VAL A 67 -19.59 12.00 16.31
N LYS A 68 -18.56 11.18 16.09
CA LYS A 68 -18.45 10.24 14.96
C LYS A 68 -19.14 8.89 15.22
N THR A 69 -19.80 8.76 16.36
CA THR A 69 -20.53 7.53 16.73
C THR A 69 -21.64 7.27 15.70
N GLY A 70 -21.59 6.10 15.06
CA GLY A 70 -22.60 5.74 14.04
C GLY A 70 -22.08 5.82 12.59
N THR A 71 -20.93 6.46 12.33
CA THR A 71 -20.31 6.41 11.01
C THR A 71 -19.89 4.97 10.69
N PRO A 72 -20.33 4.41 9.54
CA PRO A 72 -19.99 3.04 9.17
C PRO A 72 -18.49 2.88 8.90
N THR A 73 -17.94 1.73 9.28
CA THR A 73 -16.57 1.30 8.94
C THR A 73 -16.58 0.27 7.81
N MET A 74 -15.41 -0.27 7.44
CA MET A 74 -15.22 -1.22 6.34
C MET A 74 -15.40 -0.61 4.94
N GLY A 75 -15.31 0.70 4.80
CA GLY A 75 -15.35 1.38 3.50
C GLY A 75 -14.21 0.97 2.55
N GLY A 76 -13.17 0.36 3.08
CA GLY A 76 -12.08 -0.26 2.30
C GLY A 76 -12.56 -1.29 1.29
N VAL A 77 -13.70 -1.93 1.50
CA VAL A 77 -14.32 -2.84 0.52
C VAL A 77 -14.62 -2.12 -0.80
N LEU A 78 -15.10 -0.87 -0.74
CA LEU A 78 -15.34 -0.05 -1.93
C LEU A 78 -14.04 0.20 -2.71
N ILE A 79 -12.96 0.51 -1.99
CA ILE A 79 -11.63 0.72 -2.58
C ILE A 79 -11.17 -0.54 -3.29
N LEU A 80 -11.23 -1.70 -2.62
CA LEU A 80 -10.78 -2.98 -3.17
C LEU A 80 -11.56 -3.41 -4.41
N ILE A 81 -12.89 -3.24 -4.40
CA ILE A 81 -13.73 -3.53 -5.57
C ILE A 81 -13.36 -2.63 -6.73
N SER A 82 -13.17 -1.34 -6.49
CA SER A 82 -12.81 -0.37 -7.53
C SER A 82 -11.44 -0.69 -8.14
N ILE A 83 -10.44 -1.03 -7.32
CA ILE A 83 -9.11 -1.45 -7.78
C ILE A 83 -9.21 -2.74 -8.58
N ALA A 84 -9.91 -3.75 -8.06
CA ALA A 84 -10.03 -5.05 -8.72
C ALA A 84 -10.62 -4.95 -10.11
N ILE A 85 -11.82 -4.37 -10.20
CA ILE A 85 -12.52 -4.25 -11.48
C ILE A 85 -11.71 -3.43 -12.48
N SER A 86 -11.19 -2.28 -12.04
CA SER A 86 -10.40 -1.42 -12.92
C SER A 86 -9.11 -2.10 -13.40
N THR A 87 -8.38 -2.75 -12.51
CA THR A 87 -7.14 -3.47 -12.88
C THR A 87 -7.45 -4.63 -13.81
N LEU A 88 -8.47 -5.44 -13.53
CA LEU A 88 -8.87 -6.57 -14.39
C LEU A 88 -9.38 -6.12 -15.77
N LEU A 89 -9.95 -4.94 -15.89
CA LEU A 89 -10.35 -4.40 -17.19
C LEU A 89 -9.15 -3.94 -18.02
N TRP A 90 -8.20 -3.21 -17.43
CA TRP A 90 -7.20 -2.45 -18.15
C TRP A 90 -5.79 -3.03 -18.10
N ALA A 91 -5.41 -3.81 -17.09
CA ALA A 91 -4.10 -4.40 -16.98
C ALA A 91 -3.94 -5.61 -17.89
N ASP A 92 -2.69 -5.93 -18.20
CA ASP A 92 -2.31 -7.15 -18.90
C ASP A 92 -2.37 -8.34 -17.94
N TRP A 93 -3.25 -9.28 -18.23
CA TRP A 93 -3.47 -10.47 -17.41
C TRP A 93 -2.32 -11.47 -17.44
N THR A 94 -1.46 -11.40 -18.45
CA THR A 94 -0.28 -12.25 -18.52
C THR A 94 0.85 -11.78 -17.60
N ASN A 95 0.72 -10.57 -17.06
CA ASN A 95 1.74 -9.98 -16.21
C ASN A 95 1.69 -10.50 -14.79
N ARG A 96 2.72 -11.25 -14.40
CA ARG A 96 2.85 -11.85 -13.06
C ARG A 96 2.88 -10.85 -11.91
N PHE A 97 3.44 -9.65 -12.12
CA PHE A 97 3.54 -8.64 -11.07
C PHE A 97 2.17 -8.05 -10.69
N VAL A 98 1.29 -7.89 -11.67
CA VAL A 98 -0.09 -7.45 -11.42
C VAL A 98 -0.80 -8.43 -10.47
N TRP A 99 -0.67 -9.74 -10.75
CA TRP A 99 -1.27 -10.76 -9.90
C TRP A 99 -0.68 -10.81 -8.50
N VAL A 100 0.63 -10.68 -8.36
CA VAL A 100 1.27 -10.67 -7.03
C VAL A 100 0.76 -9.51 -6.20
N VAL A 101 0.72 -8.28 -6.77
CA VAL A 101 0.21 -7.11 -6.04
C VAL A 101 -1.27 -7.30 -5.69
N LEU A 102 -2.11 -7.76 -6.62
CA LEU A 102 -3.52 -8.03 -6.32
C LEU A 102 -3.68 -9.07 -5.22
N LEU A 103 -2.97 -10.20 -5.28
CA LEU A 103 -3.07 -11.27 -4.28
C LEU A 103 -2.64 -10.80 -2.90
N VAL A 104 -1.55 -10.02 -2.79
CA VAL A 104 -1.15 -9.41 -1.52
C VAL A 104 -2.20 -8.42 -1.04
N THR A 105 -2.68 -7.53 -1.92
CA THR A 105 -3.70 -6.54 -1.59
C THR A 105 -4.96 -7.20 -1.02
N PHE A 106 -5.48 -8.22 -1.70
CA PHE A 106 -6.68 -8.95 -1.24
C PHE A 106 -6.40 -9.82 -0.02
N GLY A 107 -5.22 -10.42 0.08
CA GLY A 107 -4.82 -11.20 1.26
C GLY A 107 -4.78 -10.34 2.53
N PHE A 108 -4.17 -9.16 2.46
CA PHE A 108 -4.16 -8.21 3.57
C PHE A 108 -5.55 -7.60 3.81
N GLY A 109 -6.31 -7.33 2.75
CA GLY A 109 -7.71 -6.91 2.84
C GLY A 109 -8.58 -7.95 3.55
N TRP A 110 -8.37 -9.24 3.28
CA TRP A 110 -9.05 -10.34 3.98
C TRP A 110 -8.74 -10.36 5.46
N ILE A 111 -7.46 -10.18 5.85
CA ILE A 111 -7.08 -10.07 7.26
C ILE A 111 -7.79 -8.90 7.92
N GLY A 112 -7.81 -7.73 7.27
CA GLY A 112 -8.52 -6.56 7.76
C GLY A 112 -10.02 -6.77 7.87
N TRP A 113 -10.63 -7.45 6.88
CA TRP A 113 -12.04 -7.80 6.90
C TRP A 113 -12.37 -8.71 8.09
N MET A 114 -11.55 -9.73 8.36
CA MET A 114 -11.73 -10.61 9.52
C MET A 114 -11.63 -9.86 10.84
N ASP A 115 -10.72 -8.88 10.93
CA ASP A 115 -10.57 -8.03 12.12
C ASP A 115 -11.79 -7.13 12.33
N ASP A 116 -12.18 -6.39 11.31
CA ASP A 116 -13.33 -5.49 11.35
C ASP A 116 -14.65 -6.25 11.56
N TYR A 117 -14.80 -7.43 10.92
CA TYR A 117 -15.98 -8.29 11.09
C TYR A 117 -16.15 -8.72 12.56
N ARG A 118 -15.06 -9.09 13.23
CA ARG A 118 -15.10 -9.43 14.67
C ARG A 118 -15.53 -8.24 15.52
N LYS A 119 -14.97 -7.07 15.26
CA LYS A 119 -15.30 -5.84 16.00
C LYS A 119 -16.78 -5.47 15.87
N VAL A 120 -17.36 -5.68 14.70
CA VAL A 120 -18.72 -5.24 14.38
C VAL A 120 -19.75 -6.31 14.72
N VAL A 121 -19.58 -7.54 14.24
CA VAL A 121 -20.60 -8.61 14.35
C VAL A 121 -20.58 -9.25 15.72
N TYR A 122 -19.38 -9.57 16.22
CA TYR A 122 -19.25 -10.16 17.57
C TYR A 122 -19.16 -9.09 18.67
N ARG A 123 -19.14 -7.79 18.31
CA ARG A 123 -18.99 -6.67 19.23
C ARG A 123 -17.77 -6.81 20.13
N ASP A 124 -16.71 -7.42 19.60
CA ASP A 124 -15.44 -7.57 20.29
C ASP A 124 -14.55 -6.35 19.99
N PRO A 125 -14.36 -5.42 20.94
CA PRO A 125 -13.59 -4.19 20.69
C PRO A 125 -12.12 -4.45 20.36
N GLU A 126 -11.58 -5.62 20.72
CA GLU A 126 -10.20 -5.99 20.45
C GLU A 126 -10.01 -6.58 19.05
N GLY A 127 -11.08 -7.13 18.45
CA GLY A 127 -11.07 -7.71 17.12
C GLY A 127 -10.22 -8.99 17.03
N MET A 128 -9.36 -9.09 16.00
CA MET A 128 -8.45 -10.22 15.85
C MET A 128 -7.27 -10.08 16.82
N PRO A 129 -6.91 -11.13 17.60
CA PRO A 129 -5.72 -11.11 18.44
C PRO A 129 -4.47 -10.71 17.64
N ALA A 130 -3.67 -9.79 18.19
CA ALA A 130 -2.50 -9.23 17.49
C ALA A 130 -1.52 -10.31 16.97
N ARG A 131 -1.34 -11.41 17.72
CA ARG A 131 -0.50 -12.54 17.30
C ARG A 131 -1.05 -13.25 16.06
N GLN A 132 -2.37 -13.45 15.98
CA GLN A 132 -3.03 -14.09 14.85
C GLN A 132 -2.98 -13.18 13.62
N LYS A 133 -3.26 -11.89 13.79
CA LYS A 133 -3.15 -10.87 12.74
C LYS A 133 -1.74 -10.85 12.15
N PHE A 134 -0.73 -10.76 13.00
CA PHE A 134 0.67 -10.76 12.59
C PHE A 134 1.09 -12.07 11.91
N PHE A 135 0.62 -13.22 12.39
CA PHE A 135 0.91 -14.52 11.77
C PHE A 135 0.45 -14.58 10.32
N TRP A 136 -0.79 -14.18 10.03
CA TRP A 136 -1.31 -14.18 8.67
C TRP A 136 -0.61 -13.15 7.78
N GLN A 137 -0.34 -11.95 8.29
CA GLN A 137 0.43 -10.93 7.57
C GLN A 137 1.85 -11.43 7.25
N ALA A 138 2.52 -12.05 8.21
CA ALA A 138 3.85 -12.62 8.03
C ALA A 138 3.83 -13.75 6.99
N THR A 139 2.85 -14.64 7.04
CA THR A 139 2.72 -15.75 6.08
C THR A 139 2.55 -15.23 4.65
N ILE A 140 1.58 -14.33 4.41
CA ILE A 140 1.36 -13.74 3.08
C ILE A 140 2.61 -12.98 2.63
N GLY A 141 3.21 -12.18 3.52
CA GLY A 141 4.43 -11.41 3.23
C GLY A 141 5.62 -12.30 2.87
N ILE A 142 5.84 -13.42 3.58
CA ILE A 142 6.93 -14.37 3.28
C ILE A 142 6.69 -15.07 1.94
N VAL A 143 5.47 -15.54 1.67
CA VAL A 143 5.14 -16.19 0.40
C VAL A 143 5.37 -15.24 -0.77
N ALA A 144 4.90 -13.99 -0.66
CA ALA A 144 5.15 -12.96 -1.66
C ALA A 144 6.66 -12.66 -1.82
N ALA A 145 7.39 -12.56 -0.70
CA ALA A 145 8.82 -12.26 -0.70
C ALA A 145 9.64 -13.36 -1.38
N VAL A 146 9.36 -14.63 -1.08
CA VAL A 146 10.02 -15.77 -1.73
C VAL A 146 9.71 -15.79 -3.23
N TYR A 147 8.47 -15.59 -3.62
CA TYR A 147 8.11 -15.52 -5.03
C TYR A 147 8.83 -14.37 -5.75
N LEU A 148 8.82 -13.17 -5.17
CA LEU A 148 9.44 -11.98 -5.74
C LEU A 148 10.96 -12.09 -5.84
N ALA A 149 11.63 -12.79 -4.93
CA ALA A 149 13.08 -13.03 -5.00
C ALA A 149 13.51 -13.65 -6.34
N PHE A 150 12.69 -14.55 -6.87
CA PHE A 150 12.93 -15.17 -8.19
C PHE A 150 12.28 -14.38 -9.33
N ALA A 151 11.08 -13.85 -9.13
CA ALA A 151 10.32 -13.17 -10.18
C ALA A 151 10.97 -11.87 -10.66
N VAL A 152 11.52 -11.05 -9.76
CA VAL A 152 12.20 -9.79 -10.10
C VAL A 152 13.53 -10.06 -10.82
N SER A 153 14.20 -11.16 -10.45
CA SER A 153 15.51 -11.55 -10.99
C SER A 153 15.44 -12.25 -12.34
N ALA A 154 14.30 -12.83 -12.70
CA ALA A 154 14.13 -13.66 -13.89
C ALA A 154 13.52 -12.87 -15.06
N PRO A 155 13.85 -13.19 -16.32
CA PRO A 155 13.12 -12.72 -17.51
C PRO A 155 11.61 -13.01 -17.41
N ALA A 156 10.78 -12.20 -18.09
CA ALA A 156 9.33 -12.24 -17.95
C ALA A 156 8.69 -13.64 -18.17
N ASN A 157 9.23 -14.41 -19.12
CA ASN A 157 8.70 -15.72 -19.52
C ASN A 157 9.44 -16.91 -18.88
N THR A 158 10.25 -16.66 -17.84
CA THR A 158 11.00 -17.74 -17.18
C THR A 158 10.12 -18.47 -16.19
N GLU A 159 10.15 -19.79 -16.24
CA GLU A 159 9.58 -20.62 -15.19
C GLU A 159 10.38 -20.47 -13.89
N LEU A 160 9.70 -20.10 -12.81
CA LEU A 160 10.35 -19.82 -11.53
C LEU A 160 10.67 -21.08 -10.72
N TRP A 161 9.91 -22.17 -10.97
CA TRP A 161 10.08 -23.41 -10.23
C TRP A 161 11.45 -24.09 -10.40
N PRO A 162 12.03 -24.15 -11.62
CA PRO A 162 13.39 -24.66 -11.79
C PRO A 162 14.44 -23.80 -11.06
N LEU A 163 14.28 -22.47 -11.04
CA LEU A 163 15.19 -21.57 -10.32
C LEU A 163 15.10 -21.81 -8.80
N PHE A 164 13.91 -21.98 -8.27
CA PHE A 164 13.72 -22.30 -6.85
C PHE A 164 14.38 -23.63 -6.49
N LYS A 165 14.18 -24.69 -7.30
CA LYS A 165 14.82 -25.99 -7.10
C LYS A 165 16.35 -25.90 -7.15
N ALA A 166 16.90 -25.14 -8.10
CA ALA A 166 18.35 -24.92 -8.21
C ALA A 166 18.89 -24.22 -6.97
N TRP A 167 18.18 -23.23 -6.44
CA TRP A 167 18.56 -22.54 -5.22
C TRP A 167 18.56 -23.48 -3.99
N VAL A 168 17.51 -24.28 -3.82
CA VAL A 168 17.47 -25.30 -2.76
C VAL A 168 18.57 -26.34 -2.94
N GLY A 169 18.77 -26.83 -4.17
CA GLY A 169 19.82 -27.81 -4.50
C GLY A 169 21.24 -27.31 -4.30
N SER A 170 21.47 -25.98 -4.41
CA SER A 170 22.76 -25.36 -4.11
C SER A 170 23.05 -25.17 -2.62
N GLY A 171 22.16 -25.65 -1.73
CA GLY A 171 22.27 -25.38 -0.30
C GLY A 171 22.03 -23.91 0.06
N PHE A 172 21.15 -23.25 -0.67
CA PHE A 172 20.77 -21.83 -0.49
C PHE A 172 21.89 -20.82 -0.80
N THR A 173 22.91 -21.21 -1.54
CA THR A 173 24.08 -20.36 -1.85
C THR A 173 24.01 -19.68 -3.21
N MET A 174 23.05 -20.05 -4.08
CA MET A 174 22.92 -19.46 -5.41
C MET A 174 22.66 -17.95 -5.32
N PRO A 175 23.50 -17.09 -5.93
CA PRO A 175 23.31 -15.65 -5.91
C PRO A 175 22.12 -15.24 -6.77
N LEU A 176 21.41 -14.20 -6.33
CA LEU A 176 20.43 -13.50 -7.19
C LEU A 176 21.19 -12.56 -8.15
N PRO A 177 20.66 -12.34 -9.36
CA PRO A 177 21.16 -11.29 -10.23
C PRO A 177 21.13 -9.91 -9.56
N THR A 178 21.99 -9.00 -10.01
CA THR A 178 22.12 -7.60 -9.51
C THR A 178 20.83 -6.81 -9.47
N ARG A 179 19.81 -7.23 -10.21
CA ARG A 179 18.46 -6.63 -10.17
C ARG A 179 17.77 -6.72 -8.81
N ALA A 180 18.22 -7.62 -7.95
CA ALA A 180 17.68 -7.81 -6.60
C ALA A 180 18.49 -7.09 -5.50
N ASP A 181 19.50 -6.29 -5.88
CA ASP A 181 20.30 -5.54 -4.92
C ASP A 181 19.46 -4.38 -4.31
N LEU A 182 19.72 -4.06 -3.04
CA LEU A 182 19.14 -2.87 -2.42
C LEU A 182 19.79 -1.62 -3.03
N ILE A 183 18.96 -0.76 -3.61
CA ILE A 183 19.40 0.46 -4.26
C ILE A 183 19.37 1.61 -3.26
N VAL A 184 20.50 2.31 -3.13
CA VAL A 184 20.57 3.50 -2.27
C VAL A 184 20.22 4.75 -3.11
N PRO A 185 19.14 5.48 -2.78
CA PRO A 185 18.77 6.69 -3.51
C PRO A 185 19.87 7.75 -3.37
N PHE A 186 19.94 8.67 -4.35
CA PHE A 186 20.94 9.74 -4.46
C PHE A 186 22.38 9.30 -4.79
N PHE A 187 22.71 8.01 -4.73
CA PHE A 187 24.07 7.50 -5.02
C PHE A 187 24.04 6.49 -6.19
N LYS A 188 24.52 6.91 -7.36
CA LYS A 188 24.43 6.15 -8.63
C LYS A 188 25.07 4.77 -8.59
N SER A 189 26.17 4.62 -7.88
CA SER A 189 27.01 3.40 -7.88
C SER A 189 26.84 2.57 -6.60
N VAL A 190 25.94 2.98 -5.69
CA VAL A 190 25.78 2.29 -4.41
C VAL A 190 24.56 1.39 -4.47
N SER A 191 24.83 0.11 -4.64
CA SER A 191 23.85 -0.97 -4.40
C SER A 191 24.44 -1.98 -3.43
N TYR A 192 23.58 -2.60 -2.65
CA TYR A 192 23.99 -3.59 -1.66
C TYR A 192 23.41 -4.97 -2.03
N PRO A 193 24.27 -5.97 -2.30
CA PRO A 193 23.82 -7.31 -2.65
C PRO A 193 23.22 -7.99 -1.41
N LEU A 194 21.92 -8.23 -1.42
CA LEU A 194 21.21 -8.83 -0.28
C LEU A 194 21.26 -10.36 -0.28
N GLY A 195 21.50 -10.98 -1.45
CA GLY A 195 21.23 -12.40 -1.64
C GLY A 195 19.74 -12.75 -1.49
N VAL A 196 19.40 -14.02 -1.64
CA VAL A 196 18.00 -14.47 -1.56
C VAL A 196 17.41 -14.22 -0.17
N LEU A 197 18.10 -14.64 0.88
CA LEU A 197 17.61 -14.54 2.25
C LEU A 197 17.45 -13.09 2.71
N GLY A 198 18.45 -12.25 2.41
CA GLY A 198 18.38 -10.82 2.74
C GLY A 198 17.27 -10.11 1.97
N PHE A 199 17.07 -10.45 0.67
CA PHE A 199 15.97 -9.95 -0.12
C PHE A 199 14.61 -10.37 0.46
N VAL A 200 14.44 -11.65 0.82
CA VAL A 200 13.19 -12.13 1.43
C VAL A 200 12.90 -11.44 2.74
N ALA A 201 13.91 -11.29 3.61
CA ALA A 201 13.75 -10.61 4.90
C ALA A 201 13.36 -9.13 4.73
N LEU A 202 14.04 -8.41 3.81
CA LEU A 202 13.72 -7.01 3.53
C LEU A 202 12.31 -6.87 2.91
N THR A 203 12.00 -7.68 1.90
CA THR A 203 10.70 -7.66 1.23
C THR A 203 9.56 -7.91 2.23
N TRP A 204 9.71 -8.92 3.07
CA TRP A 204 8.76 -9.21 4.13
C TRP A 204 8.59 -8.00 5.06
N ALA A 205 9.68 -7.41 5.53
CA ALA A 205 9.65 -6.26 6.42
C ALA A 205 8.97 -5.04 5.76
N VAL A 206 9.25 -4.79 4.48
CA VAL A 206 8.64 -3.70 3.71
C VAL A 206 7.13 -3.92 3.55
N ILE A 207 6.70 -5.10 3.11
CA ILE A 207 5.27 -5.38 2.88
C ILE A 207 4.48 -5.30 4.20
N VAL A 208 4.91 -6.05 5.22
CA VAL A 208 4.21 -6.09 6.52
C VAL A 208 4.33 -4.75 7.25
N GLY A 209 5.50 -4.13 7.21
CA GLY A 209 5.76 -2.83 7.83
C GLY A 209 4.88 -1.73 7.23
N THR A 210 4.85 -1.60 5.91
CA THR A 210 4.03 -0.59 5.23
C THR A 210 2.54 -0.84 5.45
N SER A 211 2.09 -2.09 5.44
CA SER A 211 0.70 -2.44 5.73
C SER A 211 0.26 -1.95 7.11
N ASN A 212 1.04 -2.24 8.14
CA ASN A 212 0.72 -1.79 9.49
C ASN A 212 0.91 -0.28 9.67
N ALA A 213 1.86 0.34 8.95
CA ALA A 213 2.11 1.78 9.03
C ALA A 213 0.92 2.59 8.46
N VAL A 214 0.37 2.18 7.31
CA VAL A 214 -0.84 2.79 6.75
C VAL A 214 -2.02 2.60 7.72
N ASN A 215 -2.17 1.40 8.31
CA ASN A 215 -3.24 1.11 9.25
C ASN A 215 -3.14 1.97 10.54
N LEU A 216 -1.95 2.19 11.09
CA LEU A 216 -1.76 3.06 12.25
C LEU A 216 -2.00 4.54 11.94
N THR A 217 -1.87 4.94 10.69
CA THR A 217 -2.11 6.32 10.23
C THR A 217 -3.59 6.60 9.98
N ASP A 218 -4.43 5.57 9.80
CA ASP A 218 -5.86 5.69 9.52
C ASP A 218 -6.68 6.02 10.80
N GLY A 219 -6.33 7.12 11.45
CA GLY A 219 -6.96 7.57 12.70
C GLY A 219 -7.82 8.82 12.58
N LEU A 220 -7.71 9.58 11.47
CA LEU A 220 -8.49 10.80 11.21
C LEU A 220 -9.08 10.78 9.80
N ASP A 221 -10.19 11.51 9.61
CA ASP A 221 -10.94 11.58 8.35
C ASP A 221 -10.03 12.04 7.19
N GLY A 222 -9.82 11.17 6.21
CA GLY A 222 -9.00 11.46 5.03
C GLY A 222 -7.48 11.39 5.25
N LEU A 223 -7.00 11.17 6.48
CA LEU A 223 -5.57 11.26 6.79
C LEU A 223 -4.72 10.23 6.03
N ALA A 224 -5.10 8.96 6.03
CA ALA A 224 -4.31 7.89 5.43
C ALA A 224 -4.48 7.77 3.92
N ILE A 225 -5.69 8.04 3.42
CA ILE A 225 -6.01 7.76 2.01
C ILE A 225 -5.26 8.69 1.04
N MET A 226 -5.15 9.98 1.33
CA MET A 226 -4.50 10.92 0.42
C MET A 226 -2.98 10.70 0.31
N PRO A 227 -2.21 10.51 1.41
CA PRO A 227 -0.82 10.07 1.31
C PRO A 227 -0.65 8.75 0.54
N THR A 228 -1.58 7.79 0.70
CA THR A 228 -1.56 6.54 -0.07
C THR A 228 -1.70 6.79 -1.57
N VAL A 229 -2.62 7.67 -1.98
CA VAL A 229 -2.80 8.08 -3.39
C VAL A 229 -1.51 8.73 -3.92
N MET A 230 -0.92 9.65 -3.17
CA MET A 230 0.30 10.35 -3.58
C MET A 230 1.48 9.37 -3.74
N VAL A 231 1.73 8.51 -2.75
CA VAL A 231 2.81 7.52 -2.79
C VAL A 231 2.57 6.47 -3.89
N GLY A 232 1.33 5.98 -4.01
CA GLY A 232 0.95 5.03 -5.06
C GLY A 232 1.15 5.61 -6.47
N SER A 233 0.79 6.87 -6.68
CA SER A 233 1.00 7.57 -7.96
C SER A 233 2.50 7.71 -8.28
N ALA A 234 3.31 8.07 -7.29
CA ALA A 234 4.77 8.16 -7.46
C ALA A 234 5.40 6.79 -7.77
N LEU A 235 4.99 5.74 -7.08
CA LEU A 235 5.43 4.36 -7.39
C LEU A 235 5.02 3.94 -8.80
N GLY A 236 3.86 4.39 -9.30
CA GLY A 236 3.45 4.19 -10.68
C GLY A 236 4.42 4.82 -11.69
N ILE A 237 4.95 6.02 -11.40
CA ILE A 237 5.99 6.65 -12.22
C ILE A 237 7.28 5.83 -12.19
N PHE A 238 7.73 5.37 -11.01
CA PHE A 238 8.89 4.48 -10.91
C PHE A 238 8.66 3.17 -11.69
N ALA A 239 7.48 2.56 -11.58
CA ALA A 239 7.13 1.35 -12.31
C ALA A 239 7.25 1.55 -13.84
N TYR A 240 6.75 2.68 -14.34
CA TYR A 240 6.87 3.03 -15.75
C TYR A 240 8.34 3.18 -16.19
N VAL A 241 9.15 3.83 -15.36
CA VAL A 241 10.58 4.07 -15.64
C VAL A 241 11.37 2.76 -15.65
N VAL A 242 11.28 1.96 -14.58
CA VAL A 242 12.09 0.72 -14.45
C VAL A 242 11.63 -0.39 -15.39
N GLY A 243 10.39 -0.34 -15.84
CA GLY A 243 9.81 -1.31 -16.78
C GLY A 243 10.07 -1.00 -18.24
N ARG A 244 10.76 0.09 -18.57
CA ARG A 244 11.11 0.49 -19.94
C ARG A 244 12.63 0.59 -20.13
N VAL A 245 13.13 -0.06 -21.16
CA VAL A 245 14.59 -0.12 -21.45
C VAL A 245 15.19 1.27 -21.60
N ASP A 246 14.52 2.16 -22.37
CA ASP A 246 15.04 3.50 -22.68
C ASP A 246 15.19 4.36 -21.42
N TYR A 247 14.13 4.41 -20.60
CA TYR A 247 14.13 5.22 -19.39
C TYR A 247 15.02 4.63 -18.29
N SER A 248 15.01 3.31 -18.11
CA SER A 248 15.85 2.66 -17.09
C SER A 248 17.33 2.87 -17.41
N LYS A 249 17.73 2.73 -18.67
CA LYS A 249 19.11 2.99 -19.12
C LYS A 249 19.50 4.47 -18.96
N TYR A 250 18.63 5.40 -19.37
CA TYR A 250 18.89 6.83 -19.27
C TYR A 250 19.01 7.30 -17.82
N LEU A 251 18.16 6.79 -16.93
CA LEU A 251 18.10 7.17 -15.52
C LEU A 251 18.94 6.26 -14.62
N LEU A 252 19.66 5.28 -15.20
CA LEU A 252 20.55 4.34 -14.49
C LEU A 252 19.83 3.47 -13.44
N PHE A 253 18.58 3.09 -13.71
CA PHE A 253 17.85 2.11 -12.93
C PHE A 253 18.03 0.68 -13.48
N PRO A 254 17.90 -0.36 -12.66
CA PRO A 254 17.81 -1.72 -13.18
C PRO A 254 16.54 -1.87 -14.03
N TYR A 255 16.70 -2.40 -15.24
CA TYR A 255 15.54 -2.73 -16.08
C TYR A 255 14.82 -3.96 -15.52
N ILE A 256 13.52 -3.82 -15.21
CA ILE A 256 12.68 -4.89 -14.69
C ILE A 256 11.55 -5.15 -15.69
N PRO A 257 11.69 -6.19 -16.53
CA PRO A 257 10.70 -6.50 -17.57
C PRO A 257 9.30 -6.70 -16.97
N GLY A 258 8.32 -6.00 -17.52
CA GLY A 258 6.92 -6.09 -17.09
C GLY A 258 6.54 -5.20 -15.91
N ALA A 259 7.50 -4.57 -15.22
CA ALA A 259 7.16 -3.68 -14.10
C ALA A 259 6.33 -2.45 -14.52
N SER A 260 6.47 -1.98 -15.76
CA SER A 260 5.70 -0.84 -16.28
C SER A 260 4.19 -1.05 -16.20
N GLU A 261 3.72 -2.28 -16.26
CA GLU A 261 2.30 -2.62 -16.16
C GLU A 261 1.69 -2.24 -14.81
N LEU A 262 2.49 -2.20 -13.75
CA LEU A 262 2.06 -1.74 -12.43
C LEU A 262 1.62 -0.27 -12.41
N MET A 263 1.99 0.54 -13.43
CA MET A 263 1.46 1.90 -13.58
C MET A 263 -0.08 1.88 -13.70
N VAL A 264 -0.65 0.90 -14.40
CA VAL A 264 -2.11 0.75 -14.55
C VAL A 264 -2.77 0.46 -13.20
N LEU A 265 -2.16 -0.44 -12.41
CA LEU A 265 -2.66 -0.77 -11.08
C LEU A 265 -2.48 0.41 -10.09
N CYS A 266 -1.35 1.11 -10.13
CA CYS A 266 -1.13 2.32 -9.32
C CYS A 266 -2.16 3.42 -9.66
N ALA A 267 -2.49 3.58 -10.93
CA ALA A 267 -3.52 4.51 -11.38
C ALA A 267 -4.92 4.09 -10.89
N ALA A 268 -5.22 2.80 -10.87
CA ALA A 268 -6.46 2.28 -10.26
C ALA A 268 -6.52 2.55 -8.75
N ILE A 269 -5.39 2.39 -8.02
CA ILE A 269 -5.29 2.78 -6.61
C ILE A 269 -5.56 4.28 -6.44
N GLY A 270 -4.98 5.11 -7.31
CA GLY A 270 -5.19 6.56 -7.31
C GLY A 270 -6.66 6.93 -7.48
N GLY A 271 -7.32 6.38 -8.52
CA GLY A 271 -8.74 6.62 -8.79
C GLY A 271 -9.66 6.14 -7.68
N ALA A 272 -9.44 4.91 -7.18
CA ALA A 272 -10.23 4.34 -6.08
C ALA A 272 -10.04 5.13 -4.78
N GLY A 273 -8.80 5.55 -4.48
CA GLY A 273 -8.49 6.35 -3.31
C GLY A 273 -9.12 7.74 -3.34
N LEU A 274 -9.11 8.42 -4.49
CA LEU A 274 -9.78 9.70 -4.68
C LEU A 274 -11.30 9.58 -4.56
N ALA A 275 -11.90 8.51 -5.13
CA ALA A 275 -13.32 8.25 -4.97
C ALA A 275 -13.69 7.99 -3.50
N PHE A 276 -12.86 7.24 -2.79
CA PHE A 276 -13.08 6.99 -1.37
C PHE A 276 -12.92 8.27 -0.55
N LEU A 277 -11.92 9.11 -0.84
CA LEU A 277 -11.70 10.39 -0.18
C LEU A 277 -12.93 11.31 -0.29
N TRP A 278 -13.68 11.25 -1.39
CA TRP A 278 -14.92 12.01 -1.55
C TRP A 278 -15.91 11.78 -0.41
N PHE A 279 -15.96 10.55 0.11
CA PHE A 279 -16.85 10.16 1.21
C PHE A 279 -16.17 10.16 2.58
N ASN A 280 -14.84 10.09 2.60
CA ASN A 280 -14.04 10.00 3.83
C ASN A 280 -13.44 11.36 4.26
N ALA A 281 -13.55 12.42 3.43
CA ALA A 281 -13.16 13.76 3.83
C ALA A 281 -14.04 14.27 4.99
N TYR A 282 -13.43 15.06 5.88
CA TYR A 282 -14.12 15.58 7.07
C TYR A 282 -15.36 16.44 6.75
N PRO A 283 -16.52 16.19 7.37
CA PRO A 283 -16.85 15.07 8.25
C PRO A 283 -17.12 13.76 7.47
N ALA A 284 -16.42 12.69 7.84
CA ALA A 284 -16.47 11.43 7.09
C ALA A 284 -17.86 10.77 7.13
N GLN A 285 -18.32 10.30 5.97
CA GLN A 285 -19.53 9.50 5.81
C GLN A 285 -19.25 7.99 5.97
N VAL A 286 -17.98 7.58 5.86
CA VAL A 286 -17.53 6.20 6.00
C VAL A 286 -16.06 6.16 6.40
N PHE A 287 -15.69 5.23 7.28
CA PHE A 287 -14.29 4.95 7.63
C PHE A 287 -13.73 3.81 6.78
N MET A 288 -12.44 3.90 6.49
CA MET A 288 -11.74 2.89 5.66
C MET A 288 -11.71 1.53 6.34
N GLY A 289 -11.41 1.51 7.63
CA GLY A 289 -11.23 0.31 8.42
C GLY A 289 -9.96 -0.47 8.08
N ASP A 290 -9.72 -1.52 8.85
CA ASP A 290 -8.56 -2.39 8.65
C ASP A 290 -8.54 -3.07 7.29
N VAL A 291 -9.73 -3.29 6.69
CA VAL A 291 -9.89 -3.83 5.32
C VAL A 291 -9.10 -3.02 4.30
N GLY A 292 -9.32 -1.69 4.27
CA GLY A 292 -8.68 -0.82 3.29
C GLY A 292 -7.25 -0.48 3.66
N ALA A 293 -7.01 -0.15 4.92
CA ALA A 293 -5.72 0.33 5.38
C ALA A 293 -4.61 -0.73 5.24
N LEU A 294 -4.88 -1.96 5.69
CA LEU A 294 -3.91 -3.06 5.55
C LEU A 294 -3.66 -3.43 4.08
N ALA A 295 -4.73 -3.48 3.28
CA ALA A 295 -4.64 -3.81 1.87
C ALA A 295 -3.80 -2.80 1.07
N LEU A 296 -4.10 -1.52 1.23
CA LEU A 296 -3.39 -0.45 0.54
C LEU A 296 -1.91 -0.39 0.95
N GLY A 297 -1.62 -0.50 2.24
CA GLY A 297 -0.24 -0.54 2.71
C GLY A 297 0.52 -1.77 2.19
N GLY A 298 -0.11 -2.95 2.15
CA GLY A 298 0.45 -4.16 1.53
C GLY A 298 0.71 -3.99 0.04
N ALA A 299 -0.21 -3.35 -0.69
CA ALA A 299 -0.04 -3.01 -2.11
C ALA A 299 1.18 -2.10 -2.33
N LEU A 300 1.28 -0.98 -1.60
CA LEU A 300 2.39 -0.03 -1.72
C LEU A 300 3.73 -0.70 -1.44
N GLY A 301 3.82 -1.49 -0.36
CA GLY A 301 5.04 -2.23 -0.02
C GLY A 301 5.45 -3.21 -1.12
N THR A 302 4.49 -3.96 -1.66
CA THR A 302 4.75 -4.93 -2.74
C THR A 302 5.20 -4.25 -4.02
N ILE A 303 4.54 -3.16 -4.42
CA ILE A 303 4.92 -2.39 -5.61
C ILE A 303 6.34 -1.83 -5.44
N ALA A 304 6.66 -1.24 -4.29
CA ALA A 304 7.97 -0.66 -4.03
C ALA A 304 9.11 -1.68 -4.14
N VAL A 305 8.89 -2.91 -3.65
CA VAL A 305 9.85 -4.01 -3.78
C VAL A 305 10.02 -4.42 -5.25
N ILE A 306 8.93 -4.55 -6.01
CA ILE A 306 9.01 -4.91 -7.43
C ILE A 306 9.79 -3.86 -8.22
N VAL A 307 9.56 -2.58 -7.95
CA VAL A 307 10.26 -1.48 -8.64
C VAL A 307 11.62 -1.12 -8.01
N ARG A 308 12.07 -1.85 -6.99
CA ARG A 308 13.35 -1.67 -6.27
C ARG A 308 13.49 -0.29 -5.63
N GLN A 309 12.41 0.23 -5.07
CA GLN A 309 12.35 1.55 -4.44
C GLN A 309 12.00 1.45 -2.94
N GLU A 310 12.58 0.49 -2.22
CA GLU A 310 12.26 0.23 -0.82
C GLU A 310 12.65 1.41 0.07
N ILE A 311 13.85 1.97 -0.12
CA ILE A 311 14.31 3.15 0.64
C ILE A 311 13.55 4.40 0.20
N VAL A 312 13.24 4.53 -1.08
CA VAL A 312 12.45 5.66 -1.58
C VAL A 312 11.03 5.60 -1.03
N LEU A 313 10.42 4.40 -0.91
CA LEU A 313 9.14 4.23 -0.22
C LEU A 313 9.22 4.72 1.24
N PHE A 314 10.30 4.39 1.96
CA PHE A 314 10.50 4.87 3.33
C PHE A 314 10.53 6.40 3.40
N ILE A 315 11.12 7.07 2.41
CA ILE A 315 11.15 8.54 2.30
C ILE A 315 9.75 9.08 1.94
N MET A 316 9.16 8.60 0.83
CA MET A 316 7.85 9.09 0.36
C MET A 316 6.73 8.81 1.36
N GLY A 317 6.80 7.66 2.02
CA GLY A 317 5.89 7.24 3.07
C GLY A 317 6.26 7.74 4.46
N GLY A 318 7.11 8.77 4.57
CA GLY A 318 7.65 9.24 5.85
C GLY A 318 6.59 9.61 6.88
N VAL A 319 5.41 10.07 6.47
CA VAL A 319 4.27 10.28 7.39
C VAL A 319 3.86 8.95 8.03
N PHE A 320 3.67 7.88 7.27
CA PHE A 320 3.36 6.55 7.80
C PHE A 320 4.46 6.03 8.74
N VAL A 321 5.72 6.29 8.36
CA VAL A 321 6.90 5.90 9.16
C VAL A 321 6.89 6.61 10.50
N VAL A 322 6.73 7.93 10.52
CA VAL A 322 6.78 8.75 11.74
C VAL A 322 5.61 8.43 12.66
N GLU A 323 4.40 8.22 12.11
CA GLU A 323 3.24 7.75 12.87
C GLU A 323 3.54 6.42 13.58
N THR A 324 4.06 5.44 12.84
CA THR A 324 4.41 4.12 13.37
C THR A 324 5.51 4.20 14.42
N LEU A 325 6.58 4.96 14.15
CA LEU A 325 7.68 5.15 15.10
C LEU A 325 7.21 5.81 16.39
N SER A 326 6.28 6.77 16.31
CA SER A 326 5.72 7.42 17.50
C SER A 326 5.01 6.41 18.43
N VAL A 327 4.27 5.47 17.86
CA VAL A 327 3.61 4.39 18.62
C VAL A 327 4.66 3.46 19.23
N MET A 328 5.65 3.02 18.44
CA MET A 328 6.70 2.14 18.92
C MET A 328 7.49 2.77 20.08
N MET A 329 7.88 4.04 19.93
CA MET A 329 8.59 4.80 20.97
C MET A 329 7.73 4.94 22.23
N GLN A 330 6.46 5.34 22.07
CA GLN A 330 5.54 5.50 23.20
C GLN A 330 5.36 4.20 23.99
N VAL A 331 5.07 3.10 23.28
CA VAL A 331 4.81 1.80 23.94
C VAL A 331 6.08 1.26 24.60
N THR A 332 7.23 1.36 23.91
CA THR A 332 8.50 0.86 24.45
C THR A 332 8.90 1.65 25.69
N TRP A 333 8.83 2.99 25.62
CA TRP A 333 9.16 3.86 26.75
C TRP A 333 8.22 3.67 27.94
N PHE A 334 6.91 3.56 27.68
CA PHE A 334 5.93 3.32 28.72
C PHE A 334 6.18 1.99 29.45
N LYS A 335 6.45 0.92 28.70
CA LYS A 335 6.78 -0.40 29.30
C LYS A 335 8.09 -0.36 30.07
N TYR A 336 9.14 0.29 29.50
CA TYR A 336 10.43 0.44 30.16
C TYR A 336 10.31 1.20 31.47
N THR A 337 9.66 2.38 31.48
CA THR A 337 9.50 3.21 32.68
C THR A 337 8.62 2.54 33.71
N LYS A 338 7.55 1.85 33.30
CA LYS A 338 6.69 1.06 34.20
C LYS A 338 7.51 -0.05 34.89
N ARG A 339 8.37 -0.73 34.12
CA ARG A 339 9.23 -1.80 34.70
C ARG A 339 10.31 -1.24 35.62
N ARG A 340 10.88 -0.07 35.29
CA ARG A 340 12.02 0.51 36.04
C ARG A 340 11.60 1.34 37.25
N TYR A 341 10.48 2.07 37.15
CA TYR A 341 10.03 3.04 38.16
C TYR A 341 8.66 2.71 38.76
N GLY A 342 8.04 1.59 38.40
CA GLY A 342 6.71 1.20 38.87
C GLY A 342 5.56 1.94 38.20
N THR A 343 5.80 3.12 37.60
CA THR A 343 4.81 3.93 36.88
C THR A 343 5.21 4.16 35.44
N GLY A 344 4.28 3.95 34.50
CA GLY A 344 4.51 4.21 33.07
C GLY A 344 4.50 5.71 32.77
N ARG A 345 5.55 6.19 32.10
CA ARG A 345 5.64 7.59 31.63
C ARG A 345 5.42 7.66 30.12
N ARG A 346 4.77 8.73 29.65
CA ARG A 346 4.52 8.98 28.23
C ARG A 346 5.57 9.93 27.67
N ILE A 347 5.98 9.72 26.40
CA ILE A 347 6.82 10.67 25.62
C ILE A 347 5.90 11.70 24.98
N PHE A 348 4.87 11.22 24.25
CA PHE A 348 3.87 12.03 23.59
C PHE A 348 2.61 12.13 24.46
N ARG A 349 1.83 13.19 24.30
CA ARG A 349 0.51 13.34 24.97
C ARG A 349 -0.37 12.13 24.63
N MET A 350 -0.37 11.75 23.35
CA MET A 350 -1.02 10.55 22.81
C MET A 350 -0.23 10.08 21.58
N ALA A 351 -0.26 8.80 21.25
CA ALA A 351 0.29 8.22 20.03
C ALA A 351 -0.81 7.43 19.32
N PRO A 352 -0.85 7.42 17.98
CA PRO A 352 0.10 8.04 17.01
C PRO A 352 0.16 9.58 17.05
N LEU A 353 1.09 10.21 16.30
CA LEU A 353 1.36 11.64 16.38
C LEU A 353 0.18 12.55 16.00
N HIS A 354 -0.68 12.13 15.09
CA HIS A 354 -1.87 12.92 14.75
C HIS A 354 -2.71 13.22 16.01
N HIS A 355 -2.90 12.25 16.91
CA HIS A 355 -3.59 12.46 18.17
C HIS A 355 -2.80 13.34 19.15
N HIS A 356 -1.45 13.32 19.09
CA HIS A 356 -0.64 14.24 19.88
C HIS A 356 -0.96 15.71 19.57
N PHE A 357 -1.13 16.02 18.28
CA PHE A 357 -1.47 17.36 17.82
C PHE A 357 -2.92 17.75 18.14
N GLU A 358 -3.88 16.81 18.01
CA GLU A 358 -5.28 17.05 18.41
C GLU A 358 -5.38 17.38 19.92
N VAL A 359 -4.78 16.53 20.77
CA VAL A 359 -4.71 16.78 22.23
C VAL A 359 -3.92 18.05 22.53
N GLY A 360 -3.05 18.49 21.63
CA GLY A 360 -2.34 19.77 21.65
C GLY A 360 -3.20 20.99 21.27
N GLY A 361 -4.46 20.78 20.85
CA GLY A 361 -5.40 21.85 20.50
C GLY A 361 -5.50 22.17 18.98
N TRP A 362 -4.89 21.38 18.12
CA TRP A 362 -5.07 21.53 16.67
C TRP A 362 -6.41 20.94 16.25
N LYS A 363 -7.10 21.61 15.33
CA LYS A 363 -8.30 21.05 14.71
C LYS A 363 -7.93 19.87 13.81
N GLU A 364 -8.78 18.84 13.77
CA GLU A 364 -8.59 17.65 12.93
C GLU A 364 -8.24 18.00 11.48
N THR A 365 -9.00 18.89 10.86
CA THR A 365 -8.76 19.33 9.48
C THR A 365 -7.39 19.99 9.29
N GLN A 366 -6.87 20.71 10.31
CA GLN A 366 -5.53 21.30 10.25
C GLN A 366 -4.44 20.21 10.31
N VAL A 367 -4.61 19.19 11.15
CA VAL A 367 -3.69 18.07 11.22
C VAL A 367 -3.65 17.37 9.86
N VAL A 368 -4.80 16.99 9.33
CA VAL A 368 -4.95 16.25 8.07
C VAL A 368 -4.30 17.00 6.91
N VAL A 369 -4.65 18.28 6.69
CA VAL A 369 -4.11 19.07 5.57
C VAL A 369 -2.59 19.27 5.70
N ARG A 370 -2.08 19.52 6.90
CA ARG A 370 -0.63 19.67 7.12
C ARG A 370 0.12 18.39 6.84
N PHE A 371 -0.43 17.22 7.23
CA PHE A 371 0.15 15.93 6.93
C PHE A 371 0.13 15.61 5.43
N TRP A 372 -0.92 16.03 4.70
CA TRP A 372 -0.94 15.94 3.24
C TRP A 372 0.16 16.77 2.59
N ILE A 373 0.37 18.02 3.08
CA ILE A 373 1.44 18.88 2.58
C ILE A 373 2.82 18.24 2.83
N ILE A 374 3.05 17.70 4.03
CA ILE A 374 4.29 16.98 4.36
C ILE A 374 4.44 15.75 3.45
N SER A 375 3.39 14.96 3.26
CA SER A 375 3.42 13.80 2.35
C SER A 375 3.75 14.21 0.92
N MET A 376 3.18 15.30 0.41
CA MET A 376 3.49 15.82 -0.92
C MET A 376 4.97 16.22 -1.02
N MET A 377 5.52 16.91 -0.02
CA MET A 377 6.95 17.29 0.00
C MET A 377 7.83 16.04 -0.02
N LEU A 378 7.52 15.03 0.79
CA LEU A 378 8.29 13.78 0.84
C LEU A 378 8.20 12.98 -0.48
N VAL A 379 7.03 12.98 -1.12
CA VAL A 379 6.86 12.39 -2.44
C VAL A 379 7.69 13.12 -3.50
N LEU A 380 7.74 14.45 -3.47
CA LEU A 380 8.60 15.23 -4.39
C LEU A 380 10.08 14.95 -4.13
N ILE A 381 10.51 14.81 -2.87
CA ILE A 381 11.87 14.38 -2.53
C ILE A 381 12.15 12.98 -3.08
N GLY A 382 11.22 12.03 -2.92
CA GLY A 382 11.35 10.70 -3.49
C GLY A 382 11.44 10.71 -5.02
N LEU A 383 10.59 11.48 -5.70
CA LEU A 383 10.62 11.63 -7.15
C LEU A 383 11.90 12.31 -7.65
N SER A 384 12.51 13.21 -6.87
CA SER A 384 13.79 13.84 -7.25
C SER A 384 14.91 12.81 -7.42
N THR A 385 14.82 11.67 -6.73
CA THR A 385 15.79 10.56 -6.87
C THR A 385 15.80 9.93 -8.27
N LEU A 386 14.76 10.16 -9.09
CA LEU A 386 14.77 9.73 -10.50
C LEU A 386 15.94 10.32 -11.29
N LYS A 387 16.33 11.55 -11.00
CA LYS A 387 17.38 12.24 -11.73
C LYS A 387 18.64 12.51 -10.89
N LEU A 388 18.48 12.73 -9.59
CA LEU A 388 19.58 12.95 -8.65
C LEU A 388 20.18 11.61 -8.21
N ARG A 389 20.84 10.97 -9.16
CA ARG A 389 21.50 9.67 -8.96
C ARG A 389 22.92 9.69 -9.48
#